data_b3ae466d928c0f4ca8c90f4f920f34ac
#
_entry.id   b3ae466d928c0f4ca8c90f4f920f34ac
#
_cell.length_a   1.000
_cell.length_b   1.000
_cell.length_c   1.000
_cell.angle_alpha   90.00
_cell.angle_beta   90.00
_cell.angle_gamma   90.00
#
_symmetry.space_group_name_H-M   'P 1'
#
loop_
_entity.id
_entity.type
_entity.pdbx_description
1 polymer ?
#
loop_
_entity_poly.entity_id
_entity_poly.type
_entity_poly.pdbx_seq_one_letter_code
_entity_poly.pdbx_strand_id
1 'polypeptide(L)'
;ESQKRTVLIKNKNIDSDDRTIKEVGIFDTLGYQEYNNGTDLRRHLSQFTASRPLDPITITSTRNNKVPIYLVDSPSQTQTMDIIHTRIKKTRIKYRSYNPAEDTRMSAIETIEHVATSHGVIVPLLNDGIRSSTVHNLRAAFVAGIAHGLGRPCLILQDETGPAPLDVRDSIKRYKQPGQINDHIANLALDVTASMQEIDPLDARERDLVAKLELGDPMAENELSTLGAYYLETDEYQRTRRGEINVVVGRKGSGKTALFAHLRNKLRNNRANIIIDLKPQSYQLKKLKDSILTYLSDGSQSHLITAFWEYILYLEIAYKILEKDEMTHVNNHHLYEIYNELYRAYRAGDHSEQGDFSERLANLSNKIVERFEAAGIKEGALSNNQITEIVYSHDIKELKEIIMRYLAVKGQTWILFDNLDKGWATAGISDADILIIRSLIDAAREVQKDLNRFDIELYSVVFIRNDVYQLLVRRSADFGKETRATLDWSDPDRLREMLRRRIITTDGID
;
A
#
# COMPACT_ATOMS: atom_id res chain seq x y z
N GLU A 1 -10.07 3.32 21.93
CA GLU A 1 -10.44 4.53 21.15
C GLU A 1 -10.61 5.72 22.08
N SER A 2 -9.53 6.32 22.57
CA SER A 2 -9.61 7.61 23.23
C SER A 2 -9.78 8.69 22.16
N GLN A 3 -11.00 8.94 21.74
CA GLN A 3 -11.31 10.13 21.00
C GLN A 3 -10.96 11.33 21.88
N LYS A 4 -9.88 12.05 21.60
CA LYS A 4 -9.69 13.41 22.12
C LYS A 4 -10.80 14.27 21.52
N ARG A 5 -11.89 14.37 22.23
CA ARG A 5 -12.93 15.34 21.93
C ARG A 5 -12.45 16.69 22.42
N THR A 6 -12.44 17.69 21.55
CA THR A 6 -12.23 19.06 22.01
C THR A 6 -13.48 19.45 22.78
N VAL A 7 -13.35 19.45 24.10
CA VAL A 7 -14.43 19.89 24.97
C VAL A 7 -14.38 21.42 25.04
N LEU A 8 -15.24 22.07 24.30
CA LEU A 8 -15.52 23.48 24.51
C LEU A 8 -16.60 23.57 25.59
N ILE A 9 -16.15 23.76 26.80
CA ILE A 9 -17.07 24.02 27.94
C ILE A 9 -17.59 25.46 27.80
N LYS A 10 -18.76 25.60 27.24
CA LYS A 10 -19.45 26.88 27.24
C LYS A 10 -20.23 26.99 28.56
N ASN A 11 -19.65 27.67 29.51
CA ASN A 11 -20.27 27.89 30.82
C ASN A 11 -21.38 28.92 30.66
N LYS A 12 -22.63 28.53 30.75
CA LYS A 12 -23.76 29.49 30.69
C LYS A 12 -24.15 30.02 32.04
N ASN A 13 -23.96 29.31 33.15
CA ASN A 13 -24.27 29.80 34.51
C ASN A 13 -23.41 29.07 35.55
N ILE A 14 -22.42 29.76 36.09
CA ILE A 14 -21.76 29.36 37.33
C ILE A 14 -22.48 30.18 38.43
N ASP A 15 -23.25 29.53 39.29
CA ASP A 15 -23.69 30.11 40.52
C ASP A 15 -22.51 30.12 41.49
N SER A 16 -22.14 31.29 41.99
CA SER A 16 -20.90 31.52 42.73
C SER A 16 -20.87 30.77 44.08
N ASP A 17 -22.00 30.32 44.60
CA ASP A 17 -22.10 29.68 45.92
C ASP A 17 -22.15 28.15 45.89
N ASP A 18 -22.46 27.51 44.80
CA ASP A 18 -22.71 26.05 44.80
C ASP A 18 -21.74 25.23 43.95
N ARG A 19 -20.79 25.81 43.26
CA ARG A 19 -19.79 25.12 42.37
C ARG A 19 -20.36 24.02 41.47
N THR A 20 -21.67 23.99 41.27
CA THR A 20 -22.36 23.04 40.41
C THR A 20 -22.53 23.61 39.03
N ILE A 21 -22.00 22.88 38.06
CA ILE A 21 -22.17 23.20 36.63
C ILE A 21 -23.63 22.84 36.29
N LYS A 22 -24.46 23.84 35.99
CA LYS A 22 -25.89 23.62 35.70
C LYS A 22 -26.14 23.19 34.25
N GLU A 23 -25.36 23.66 33.30
CA GLU A 23 -25.46 23.28 31.89
C GLU A 23 -24.06 23.26 31.26
N VAL A 24 -23.72 22.18 30.60
CA VAL A 24 -22.46 22.05 29.88
C VAL A 24 -22.71 21.46 28.51
N GLY A 25 -22.20 22.13 27.50
CA GLY A 25 -22.20 21.61 26.13
C GLY A 25 -20.86 21.04 25.73
N ILE A 26 -20.85 19.88 25.11
CA ILE A 26 -19.66 19.22 24.57
C ILE A 26 -19.78 19.17 23.06
N PHE A 27 -18.82 19.79 22.38
CA PHE A 27 -18.61 19.60 20.95
C PHE A 27 -17.69 18.46 20.70
N ASP A 28 -18.12 17.51 19.89
CA ASP A 28 -17.30 16.40 19.41
C ASP A 28 -17.48 16.17 17.90
N THR A 29 -16.84 15.13 17.37
CA THR A 29 -16.97 14.74 15.96
C THR A 29 -18.37 14.24 15.57
N LEU A 30 -19.25 14.00 16.53
CA LEU A 30 -20.63 13.58 16.35
C LEU A 30 -21.62 14.73 16.49
N GLY A 31 -21.17 15.90 16.91
CA GLY A 31 -21.97 17.09 17.07
C GLY A 31 -21.94 17.67 18.49
N TYR A 32 -22.89 18.58 18.74
CA TYR A 32 -23.05 19.26 20.04
C TYR A 32 -24.00 18.46 20.93
N GLN A 33 -23.59 18.17 22.16
CA GLN A 33 -24.42 17.48 23.13
C GLN A 33 -24.53 18.35 24.43
N GLU A 34 -25.72 18.62 24.86
CA GLU A 34 -26.01 19.38 26.09
C GLU A 34 -26.27 18.43 27.26
N TYR A 35 -25.78 18.81 28.44
CA TYR A 35 -25.98 18.09 29.69
C TYR A 35 -26.70 19.01 30.70
N ASN A 36 -27.81 18.53 31.21
CA ASN A 36 -28.68 19.31 32.08
C ASN A 36 -28.15 19.40 33.52
N ASN A 37 -27.17 18.62 33.91
CA ASN A 37 -26.57 18.65 35.24
C ASN A 37 -25.14 18.09 35.24
N GLY A 38 -24.36 18.43 36.28
CA GLY A 38 -23.00 18.02 36.44
C GLY A 38 -22.80 16.49 36.66
N THR A 39 -23.86 15.79 37.11
CA THR A 39 -23.81 14.33 37.34
C THR A 39 -23.84 13.59 36.03
N ASP A 40 -24.68 14.00 35.09
CA ASP A 40 -24.76 13.39 33.77
C ASP A 40 -23.48 13.66 32.95
N LEU A 41 -22.93 14.87 33.06
CA LEU A 41 -21.63 15.20 32.52
C LEU A 41 -20.53 14.32 33.10
N ARG A 42 -20.47 14.13 34.45
CA ARG A 42 -19.47 13.27 35.09
C ARG A 42 -19.64 11.83 34.68
N ARG A 43 -20.87 11.34 34.56
CA ARG A 43 -21.14 9.96 34.06
C ARG A 43 -20.68 9.83 32.62
N HIS A 44 -20.94 10.79 31.77
CA HIS A 44 -20.48 10.78 30.39
C HIS A 44 -18.94 10.88 30.30
N LEU A 45 -18.34 11.80 31.05
CA LEU A 45 -16.87 11.91 31.09
C LEU A 45 -16.22 10.67 31.71
N SER A 46 -16.84 10.02 32.71
CA SER A 46 -16.34 8.77 33.28
C SER A 46 -16.35 7.60 32.29
N GLN A 47 -17.30 7.59 31.35
CA GLN A 47 -17.27 6.61 30.24
C GLN A 47 -16.07 6.81 29.31
N PHE A 48 -15.52 8.02 29.22
CA PHE A 48 -14.30 8.30 28.45
C PHE A 48 -13.02 8.17 29.29
N THR A 49 -13.10 8.43 30.59
CA THR A 49 -11.96 8.30 31.51
C THR A 49 -11.85 6.90 32.07
N ALA A 50 -12.92 6.09 32.04
CA ALA A 50 -12.90 4.67 32.36
C ALA A 50 -12.18 3.81 31.28
N SER A 51 -11.82 4.40 30.15
CA SER A 51 -10.80 3.84 29.30
C SER A 51 -9.45 3.95 30.01
N ARG A 52 -9.14 2.95 30.83
CA ARG A 52 -7.91 2.66 31.57
C ARG A 52 -7.30 3.87 32.28
N PRO A 53 -7.20 3.86 33.62
CA PRO A 53 -6.18 4.69 34.23
C PRO A 53 -4.91 4.44 33.41
N LEU A 54 -4.11 5.47 33.20
CA LEU A 54 -2.73 5.32 32.80
C LEU A 54 -2.08 4.51 33.93
N ASP A 55 -2.29 3.21 33.94
CA ASP A 55 -1.38 2.32 34.62
C ASP A 55 0.00 2.77 34.15
N PRO A 56 0.95 3.01 35.05
CA PRO A 56 2.29 3.35 34.63
C PRO A 56 2.62 2.37 33.53
N ILE A 57 2.83 2.87 32.31
CA ILE A 57 3.10 2.03 31.15
C ILE A 57 4.33 1.24 31.61
N THR A 58 4.10 0.06 32.11
CA THR A 58 5.18 -0.86 32.42
C THR A 58 5.66 -1.26 31.04
N ILE A 59 6.62 -0.50 30.51
CA ILE A 59 7.26 -0.77 29.25
C ILE A 59 8.14 -2.01 29.47
N THR A 60 7.51 -3.14 29.76
CA THR A 60 8.10 -4.46 29.62
C THR A 60 8.04 -4.83 28.16
N SER A 61 8.73 -4.07 27.34
CA SER A 61 8.68 -4.31 25.90
C SER A 61 9.89 -5.16 25.52
N THR A 62 9.64 -6.43 25.36
CA THR A 62 10.51 -7.27 24.53
C THR A 62 10.58 -6.63 23.15
N ARG A 63 11.80 -6.31 22.72
CA ARG A 63 12.00 -5.69 21.40
C ARG A 63 11.59 -6.67 20.31
N ASN A 64 10.84 -6.19 19.34
CA ASN A 64 10.30 -7.03 18.26
C ASN A 64 11.34 -7.19 17.14
N ASN A 65 12.04 -8.31 17.12
CA ASN A 65 13.01 -8.65 16.09
C ASN A 65 12.36 -8.93 14.72
N LYS A 66 11.06 -9.23 14.67
CA LYS A 66 10.36 -9.48 13.40
C LYS A 66 10.04 -8.18 12.64
N VAL A 67 9.82 -7.07 13.38
CA VAL A 67 9.52 -5.75 12.80
C VAL A 67 10.31 -4.67 13.56
N PRO A 68 11.63 -4.65 13.38
CA PRO A 68 12.52 -3.86 14.24
C PRO A 68 12.48 -2.35 13.99
N ILE A 69 11.92 -1.87 12.88
CA ILE A 69 11.89 -0.44 12.55
C ILE A 69 10.46 0.10 12.60
N TYR A 70 10.28 1.28 13.20
CA TYR A 70 9.06 2.08 13.14
C TYR A 70 9.28 3.33 12.29
N LEU A 71 8.41 3.56 11.30
CA LEU A 71 8.47 4.69 10.37
C LEU A 71 7.24 5.59 10.54
N VAL A 72 7.44 6.90 10.64
CA VAL A 72 6.38 7.89 10.55
C VAL A 72 6.21 8.29 9.08
N ASP A 73 5.16 7.81 8.45
CA ASP A 73 4.91 8.06 7.02
C ASP A 73 4.31 9.44 6.78
N SER A 74 4.54 10.00 5.61
CA SER A 74 4.04 11.32 5.22
C SER A 74 2.56 11.29 4.83
N PRO A 75 1.77 12.33 5.15
CA PRO A 75 0.40 12.46 4.68
C PRO A 75 0.29 12.68 3.16
N SER A 76 1.38 13.10 2.54
CA SER A 76 1.49 13.32 1.10
C SER A 76 2.60 12.46 0.54
N GLN A 77 2.37 11.83 -0.60
CA GLN A 77 3.44 11.14 -1.30
C GLN A 77 4.49 12.15 -1.76
N THR A 78 5.72 11.92 -1.34
CA THR A 78 6.88 12.72 -1.73
C THR A 78 7.95 11.78 -2.28
N GLN A 79 8.76 12.28 -3.21
CA GLN A 79 9.92 11.53 -3.71
C GLN A 79 10.81 11.00 -2.59
N THR A 80 10.95 11.78 -1.52
CA THR A 80 11.70 11.39 -0.31
C THR A 80 11.14 10.14 0.33
N MET A 81 9.81 10.03 0.48
CA MET A 81 9.18 8.86 1.07
C MET A 81 9.38 7.60 0.22
N ASP A 82 9.27 7.74 -1.10
CA ASP A 82 9.50 6.62 -2.03
C ASP A 82 10.94 6.09 -1.92
N ILE A 83 11.92 6.99 -1.77
CA ILE A 83 13.32 6.63 -1.55
C ILE A 83 13.50 5.91 -0.21
N ILE A 84 12.90 6.45 0.87
CA ILE A 84 12.96 5.84 2.20
C ILE A 84 12.39 4.42 2.14
N HIS A 85 11.19 4.23 1.62
CA HIS A 85 10.55 2.91 1.50
C HIS A 85 11.37 1.95 0.65
N THR A 86 11.87 2.41 -0.49
CA THR A 86 12.69 1.59 -1.39
C THR A 86 14.00 1.18 -0.69
N ARG A 87 14.62 2.09 0.04
CA ARG A 87 15.90 1.80 0.71
C ARG A 87 15.73 0.88 1.90
N ILE A 88 14.71 1.07 2.73
CA ILE A 88 14.42 0.15 3.85
C ILE A 88 14.19 -1.27 3.30
N LYS A 89 13.39 -1.42 2.23
CA LYS A 89 13.18 -2.72 1.59
C LYS A 89 14.48 -3.38 1.12
N LYS A 90 15.44 -2.61 0.61
CA LYS A 90 16.77 -3.12 0.19
C LYS A 90 17.61 -3.62 1.36
N THR A 91 17.43 -3.10 2.57
CA THR A 91 18.15 -3.60 3.77
C THR A 91 17.65 -4.97 4.24
N ARG A 92 16.50 -5.45 3.72
CA ARG A 92 15.79 -6.65 4.17
C ARG A 92 15.30 -6.60 5.62
N ILE A 93 15.45 -5.47 6.29
CA ILE A 93 14.92 -5.24 7.64
C ILE A 93 13.44 -4.87 7.48
N LYS A 94 12.58 -5.54 8.23
CA LYS A 94 11.15 -5.24 8.22
C LYS A 94 10.85 -3.97 9.01
N TYR A 95 9.79 -3.30 8.62
CA TYR A 95 9.32 -2.11 9.31
C TYR A 95 7.81 -2.07 9.37
N ARG A 96 7.29 -1.38 10.35
CA ARG A 96 5.90 -0.93 10.41
C ARG A 96 5.85 0.58 10.28
N SER A 97 4.79 1.10 9.71
CA SER A 97 4.62 2.54 9.55
C SER A 97 3.30 3.04 10.09
N TYR A 98 3.32 4.25 10.64
CA TYR A 98 2.12 5.04 10.79
C TYR A 98 1.88 5.82 9.51
N ASN A 99 0.80 5.54 8.80
CA ASN A 99 0.44 6.22 7.57
C ASN A 99 -0.78 7.13 7.80
N PRO A 100 -0.62 8.47 7.78
CA PRO A 100 -1.73 9.41 8.00
C PRO A 100 -2.83 9.37 6.94
N ALA A 101 -2.55 8.81 5.76
CA ALA A 101 -3.56 8.65 4.71
C ALA A 101 -4.51 7.47 5.00
N GLU A 102 -4.05 6.48 5.76
CA GLU A 102 -4.84 5.30 6.15
C GLU A 102 -5.50 5.49 7.50
N ASP A 103 -4.80 6.13 8.43
CA ASP A 103 -5.29 6.44 9.77
C ASP A 103 -5.07 7.92 10.09
N THR A 104 -6.15 8.68 10.13
CA THR A 104 -6.10 10.12 10.39
C THR A 104 -5.68 10.46 11.82
N ARG A 105 -5.71 9.49 12.74
CA ARG A 105 -5.37 9.67 14.15
C ARG A 105 -4.17 8.80 14.54
N MET A 106 -3.13 9.44 15.04
CA MET A 106 -2.04 8.78 15.74
C MET A 106 -2.46 8.58 17.20
N SER A 107 -2.65 7.32 17.62
CA SER A 107 -2.85 6.97 19.03
C SER A 107 -1.53 7.14 19.79
N ALA A 108 -1.53 7.92 20.87
CA ALA A 108 -0.32 8.13 21.66
C ALA A 108 0.14 6.82 22.33
N ILE A 109 -0.80 6.01 22.85
CA ILE A 109 -0.49 4.72 23.51
C ILE A 109 0.13 3.75 22.52
N GLU A 110 -0.54 3.50 21.39
CA GLU A 110 -0.02 2.62 20.35
C GLU A 110 1.33 3.09 19.80
N THR A 111 1.51 4.40 19.67
CA THR A 111 2.78 4.97 19.21
C THR A 111 3.90 4.70 20.22
N ILE A 112 3.63 4.89 21.53
CA ILE A 112 4.60 4.57 22.58
C ILE A 112 4.94 3.08 22.56
N GLU A 113 3.97 2.19 22.46
CA GLU A 113 4.17 0.75 22.36
C GLU A 113 4.99 0.39 21.11
N HIS A 114 4.67 0.98 19.97
CA HIS A 114 5.38 0.75 18.73
C HIS A 114 6.83 1.20 18.77
N VAL A 115 7.12 2.38 19.34
CA VAL A 115 8.49 2.88 19.51
C VAL A 115 9.23 2.04 20.54
N ALA A 116 8.60 1.71 21.65
CA ALA A 116 9.20 0.92 22.73
C ALA A 116 9.64 -0.46 22.27
N THR A 117 8.81 -1.12 21.44
CA THR A 117 9.10 -2.45 20.88
C THR A 117 9.98 -2.42 19.64
N SER A 118 10.30 -1.26 19.07
CA SER A 118 11.19 -1.15 17.92
C SER A 118 12.66 -1.05 18.33
N HIS A 119 13.56 -1.51 17.48
CA HIS A 119 15.02 -1.36 17.61
C HIS A 119 15.51 -0.05 17.02
N GLY A 120 14.75 0.56 16.11
CA GLY A 120 15.06 1.85 15.50
C GLY A 120 13.83 2.56 14.96
N VAL A 121 13.93 3.87 14.81
CA VAL A 121 12.85 4.74 14.39
C VAL A 121 13.30 5.66 13.25
N ILE A 122 12.45 5.83 12.24
CA ILE A 122 12.69 6.77 11.14
C ILE A 122 11.60 7.83 11.14
N VAL A 123 12.02 9.09 11.16
CA VAL A 123 11.14 10.25 11.28
C VAL A 123 11.52 11.29 10.22
N PRO A 124 10.87 11.28 9.05
CA PRO A 124 11.07 12.34 8.07
C PRO A 124 10.32 13.61 8.50
N LEU A 125 10.96 14.76 8.40
CA LEU A 125 10.36 16.08 8.57
C LEU A 125 10.02 16.65 7.21
N LEU A 126 8.88 17.34 7.12
CA LEU A 126 8.36 17.93 5.90
C LEU A 126 8.58 19.44 5.88
N ASN A 127 8.84 19.99 4.71
CA ASN A 127 8.94 21.43 4.50
C ASN A 127 7.56 22.10 4.57
N ASP A 128 7.51 23.36 4.95
CA ASP A 128 6.28 24.13 5.19
C ASP A 128 5.36 24.24 3.96
N GLY A 129 5.89 24.13 2.75
CA GLY A 129 5.12 24.11 1.52
C GLY A 129 4.29 22.84 1.27
N ILE A 130 4.49 21.79 2.07
CA ILE A 130 3.77 20.52 1.92
C ILE A 130 2.50 20.54 2.77
N ARG A 131 1.38 20.13 2.16
CA ARG A 131 0.09 20.08 2.87
C ARG A 131 0.18 19.23 4.13
N SER A 132 -0.34 19.76 5.24
CA SER A 132 -0.32 19.12 6.57
C SER A 132 1.07 18.92 7.19
N SER A 133 2.10 19.60 6.69
CA SER A 133 3.47 19.53 7.23
C SER A 133 3.55 19.84 8.72
N THR A 134 2.84 20.88 9.18
CA THR A 134 2.83 21.28 10.60
C THR A 134 2.36 20.14 11.52
N VAL A 135 1.22 19.51 11.18
CA VAL A 135 0.68 18.39 11.97
C VAL A 135 1.60 17.18 11.90
N HIS A 136 2.15 16.90 10.73
CA HIS A 136 3.11 15.80 10.53
C HIS A 136 4.37 16.05 11.39
N ASN A 137 4.96 17.24 11.32
CA ASN A 137 6.18 17.57 12.05
C ASN A 137 5.99 17.54 13.57
N LEU A 138 4.80 17.91 14.08
CA LEU A 138 4.46 17.74 15.49
C LEU A 138 4.41 16.25 15.91
N ARG A 139 3.79 15.41 15.10
CA ARG A 139 3.77 13.94 15.31
C ARG A 139 5.18 13.36 15.25
N ALA A 140 5.94 13.79 14.27
CA ALA A 140 7.35 13.43 14.08
C ALA A 140 8.19 13.78 15.31
N ALA A 141 8.07 15.00 15.83
CA ALA A 141 8.76 15.45 17.04
C ALA A 141 8.34 14.63 18.28
N PHE A 142 7.06 14.30 18.42
CA PHE A 142 6.56 13.44 19.49
C PHE A 142 7.18 12.04 19.43
N VAL A 143 7.20 11.42 18.26
CA VAL A 143 7.81 10.08 18.06
C VAL A 143 9.32 10.11 18.31
N ALA A 144 10.01 11.12 17.79
CA ALA A 144 11.45 11.31 18.02
C ALA A 144 11.76 11.48 19.52
N GLY A 145 10.96 12.28 20.24
CA GLY A 145 11.12 12.47 21.69
C GLY A 145 10.96 11.16 22.47
N ILE A 146 9.98 10.33 22.12
CA ILE A 146 9.80 8.99 22.73
C ILE A 146 11.02 8.12 22.41
N ALA A 147 11.47 8.08 21.15
CA ALA A 147 12.60 7.27 20.73
C ALA A 147 13.89 7.65 21.51
N HIS A 148 14.17 8.94 21.62
CA HIS A 148 15.30 9.44 22.41
C HIS A 148 15.17 9.11 23.90
N GLY A 149 13.98 9.32 24.49
CA GLY A 149 13.72 9.01 25.89
C GLY A 149 13.87 7.52 26.23
N LEU A 150 13.64 6.64 25.26
CA LEU A 150 13.82 5.19 25.38
C LEU A 150 15.20 4.70 24.90
N GLY A 151 16.11 5.61 24.53
CA GLY A 151 17.44 5.25 24.01
C GLY A 151 17.40 4.44 22.71
N ARG A 152 16.38 4.64 21.87
CA ARG A 152 16.28 3.96 20.58
C ARG A 152 17.04 4.71 19.49
N PRO A 153 17.80 4.03 18.62
CA PRO A 153 18.34 4.64 17.40
C PRO A 153 17.23 5.36 16.63
N CYS A 154 17.38 6.68 16.45
CA CYS A 154 16.37 7.52 15.82
C CYS A 154 16.98 8.31 14.66
N LEU A 155 16.50 8.06 13.45
CA LEU A 155 16.89 8.79 12.25
C LEU A 155 15.85 9.86 11.91
N ILE A 156 16.19 11.13 12.22
CA ILE A 156 15.39 12.28 11.84
C ILE A 156 15.93 12.83 10.52
N LEU A 157 15.15 12.77 9.46
CA LEU A 157 15.54 13.21 8.12
C LEU A 157 14.87 14.53 7.76
N GLN A 158 15.60 15.47 7.20
CA GLN A 158 15.06 16.73 6.71
C GLN A 158 15.80 17.21 5.47
N ASP A 159 15.06 17.77 4.55
CA ASP A 159 15.61 18.54 3.44
C ASP A 159 16.39 19.75 3.95
N GLU A 160 17.48 20.11 3.26
CA GLU A 160 18.39 21.17 3.71
C GLU A 160 17.70 22.53 3.88
N THR A 161 16.63 22.78 3.10
CA THR A 161 15.91 24.05 3.09
C THR A 161 14.83 24.15 4.17
N GLY A 162 14.52 23.04 4.85
CA GLY A 162 13.44 22.99 5.83
C GLY A 162 13.77 23.63 7.17
N PRO A 163 12.75 24.19 7.88
CA PRO A 163 12.93 24.71 9.24
C PRO A 163 13.19 23.56 10.21
N ALA A 164 14.21 23.68 11.05
CA ALA A 164 14.48 22.70 12.09
C ALA A 164 13.87 23.11 13.41
N PRO A 165 13.07 22.24 14.07
CA PRO A 165 12.68 22.45 15.45
C PRO A 165 13.93 22.57 16.34
N LEU A 166 13.95 23.57 17.24
CA LEU A 166 15.11 23.87 18.07
C LEU A 166 15.57 22.69 18.92
N ASP A 167 14.61 21.95 19.47
CA ASP A 167 14.85 20.89 20.46
C ASP A 167 15.47 19.60 19.86
N VAL A 168 15.39 19.42 18.55
CA VAL A 168 15.93 18.23 17.86
C VAL A 168 16.97 18.57 16.78
N ARG A 169 17.40 19.83 16.70
CA ARG A 169 18.31 20.33 15.66
C ARG A 169 19.59 19.51 15.52
N ASP A 170 20.18 19.13 16.63
CA ASP A 170 21.44 18.39 16.65
C ASP A 170 21.30 16.92 16.21
N SER A 171 20.10 16.40 16.28
CA SER A 171 19.77 15.02 15.88
C SER A 171 19.31 14.89 14.43
N ILE A 172 19.05 16.02 13.74
CA ILE A 172 18.55 16.02 12.37
C ILE A 172 19.66 15.71 11.38
N LYS A 173 19.44 14.72 10.53
CA LYS A 173 20.27 14.44 9.36
C LYS A 173 19.69 15.15 8.15
N ARG A 174 20.37 16.21 7.72
CA ARG A 174 19.97 16.99 6.54
C ARG A 174 20.49 16.35 5.27
N TYR A 175 19.71 16.40 4.21
CA TYR A 175 20.09 15.90 2.89
C TYR A 175 19.82 16.96 1.81
N LYS A 176 20.73 17.05 0.83
CA LYS A 176 20.59 17.85 -0.40
C LYS A 176 20.19 16.97 -1.58
N GLN A 177 20.71 15.76 -1.58
CA GLN A 177 20.54 14.81 -2.68
C GLN A 177 19.93 13.50 -2.17
N PRO A 178 19.08 12.84 -2.96
CA PRO A 178 18.46 11.56 -2.62
C PRO A 178 19.46 10.46 -2.20
N GLY A 179 20.66 10.48 -2.76
CA GLY A 179 21.72 9.53 -2.40
C GLY A 179 22.09 9.54 -0.92
N GLN A 180 22.12 10.72 -0.29
CA GLN A 180 22.46 10.87 1.13
C GLN A 180 21.45 10.19 2.06
N ILE A 181 20.17 10.14 1.67
CA ILE A 181 19.14 9.40 2.41
C ILE A 181 19.50 7.91 2.48
N ASN A 182 20.03 7.36 1.39
CA ASN A 182 20.43 5.96 1.33
C ASN A 182 21.52 5.63 2.35
N ASP A 183 22.48 6.52 2.53
CA ASP A 183 23.59 6.34 3.46
C ASP A 183 23.11 6.45 4.91
N HIS A 184 22.24 7.41 5.20
CA HIS A 184 21.65 7.56 6.54
C HIS A 184 20.82 6.34 6.94
N ILE A 185 20.01 5.79 6.01
CA ILE A 185 19.24 4.57 6.29
C ILE A 185 20.15 3.35 6.43
N ALA A 186 21.23 3.27 5.65
CA ALA A 186 22.20 2.19 5.80
C ALA A 186 22.88 2.20 7.17
N ASN A 187 23.27 3.38 7.67
CA ASN A 187 23.84 3.52 9.00
C ASN A 187 22.84 3.15 10.10
N LEU A 188 21.60 3.63 10.02
CA LEU A 188 20.55 3.20 10.95
C LEU A 188 20.34 1.67 10.92
N ALA A 189 20.41 1.06 9.75
CA ALA A 189 20.24 -0.39 9.61
C ALA A 189 21.36 -1.16 10.34
N LEU A 190 22.57 -0.63 10.37
CA LEU A 190 23.68 -1.19 11.16
C LEU A 190 23.38 -1.07 12.66
N ASP A 191 22.97 0.12 13.13
CA ASP A 191 22.62 0.35 14.53
C ASP A 191 21.48 -0.54 14.99
N VAL A 192 20.44 -0.69 14.16
CA VAL A 192 19.29 -1.59 14.40
C VAL A 192 19.76 -3.04 14.48
N THR A 193 20.62 -3.46 13.57
CA THR A 193 21.13 -4.85 13.58
C THR A 193 21.99 -5.12 14.82
N ALA A 194 22.82 -4.17 15.23
CA ALA A 194 23.58 -4.26 16.47
C ALA A 194 22.65 -4.35 17.69
N SER A 195 21.62 -3.50 17.74
CA SER A 195 20.61 -3.53 18.82
C SER A 195 19.80 -4.84 18.85
N MET A 196 19.58 -5.49 17.69
CA MET A 196 18.93 -6.81 17.64
C MET A 196 19.81 -7.95 18.13
N GLN A 197 21.13 -7.76 18.13
CA GLN A 197 22.11 -8.74 18.61
C GLN A 197 22.40 -8.58 20.10
N GLU A 198 22.05 -7.45 20.71
CA GLU A 198 22.17 -7.26 22.15
C GLU A 198 21.18 -8.20 22.86
N ILE A 199 21.73 -9.10 23.69
CA ILE A 199 20.93 -9.95 24.57
C ILE A 199 20.37 -9.07 25.68
N ASP A 200 19.04 -8.83 25.67
CA ASP A 200 18.38 -8.02 26.69
C ASP A 200 18.48 -8.74 28.05
N PRO A 201 19.16 -8.19 29.07
CA PRO A 201 19.33 -8.86 30.35
C PRO A 201 18.01 -9.07 31.13
N LEU A 202 16.90 -8.53 30.64
CA LEU A 202 15.56 -8.74 31.17
C LEU A 202 14.90 -10.07 30.72
N ASP A 203 15.45 -10.76 29.73
CA ASP A 203 14.96 -12.04 29.23
C ASP A 203 15.19 -13.23 30.20
N ALA A 204 15.83 -12.99 31.34
CA ALA A 204 16.07 -14.01 32.38
C ALA A 204 14.91 -14.16 33.40
N ARG A 205 13.88 -13.29 33.35
CA ARG A 205 12.74 -13.37 34.29
C ARG A 205 11.55 -14.03 33.65
N GLU A 206 11.17 -15.12 34.24
CA GLU A 206 9.95 -15.96 34.11
C GLU A 206 9.12 -15.72 32.85
N ARG A 207 9.26 -16.66 31.98
CA ARG A 207 8.60 -16.83 30.68
C ARG A 207 7.10 -17.00 30.84
N ASP A 208 6.37 -15.90 30.96
CA ASP A 208 4.94 -15.94 30.75
C ASP A 208 4.68 -16.35 29.30
N LEU A 209 4.12 -17.52 29.08
CA LEU A 209 3.78 -18.04 27.74
C LEU A 209 2.90 -17.06 26.96
N VAL A 210 2.07 -16.28 27.65
CA VAL A 210 1.23 -15.24 27.05
C VAL A 210 2.05 -14.05 26.57
N ALA A 211 3.12 -13.67 27.29
CA ALA A 211 4.02 -12.60 26.88
C ALA A 211 4.86 -12.96 25.64
N LYS A 212 5.07 -14.26 25.40
CA LYS A 212 5.75 -14.79 24.20
C LYS A 212 4.85 -14.90 22.97
N LEU A 213 3.55 -14.71 23.15
CA LEU A 213 2.57 -14.88 22.09
C LEU A 213 2.75 -13.77 21.04
N GLU A 214 3.44 -14.09 19.97
CA GLU A 214 3.59 -13.21 18.81
C GLU A 214 2.43 -13.46 17.83
N LEU A 215 1.33 -12.73 18.03
CA LEU A 215 0.17 -12.83 17.13
C LEU A 215 0.43 -12.19 15.75
N GLY A 216 1.62 -11.63 15.55
CA GLY A 216 2.04 -11.03 14.30
C GLY A 216 1.59 -9.57 14.11
N ASP A 217 1.88 -9.02 12.95
CA ASP A 217 1.51 -7.65 12.59
C ASP A 217 0.09 -7.64 11.97
N PRO A 218 -0.75 -6.63 12.26
CA PRO A 218 -2.05 -6.48 11.62
C PRO A 218 -1.97 -6.23 10.12
N MET A 219 -0.80 -5.81 9.61
CA MET A 219 -0.57 -5.53 8.19
C MET A 219 0.18 -6.69 7.52
N ALA A 220 -0.47 -7.37 6.58
CA ALA A 220 0.12 -8.49 5.84
C ALA A 220 1.42 -8.13 5.10
N GLU A 221 1.59 -6.86 4.71
CA GLU A 221 2.79 -6.37 4.05
C GLU A 221 4.04 -6.53 4.93
N ASN A 222 3.90 -6.49 6.24
CA ASN A 222 5.00 -6.61 7.19
C ASN A 222 5.38 -8.06 7.49
N GLU A 223 4.51 -9.02 7.13
CA GLU A 223 4.67 -10.44 7.43
C GLU A 223 4.80 -11.35 6.20
N LEU A 224 5.08 -10.80 5.03
CA LEU A 224 5.07 -11.54 3.76
C LEU A 224 5.95 -12.80 3.76
N SER A 225 7.02 -12.84 4.54
CA SER A 225 7.94 -14.00 4.61
C SER A 225 7.42 -15.12 5.51
N THR A 226 6.65 -14.81 6.54
CA THR A 226 6.11 -15.75 7.53
C THR A 226 4.65 -16.11 7.27
N LEU A 227 3.95 -15.28 6.47
CA LEU A 227 2.54 -15.41 6.15
C LEU A 227 2.16 -16.84 5.71
N GLY A 228 3.01 -17.49 4.91
CA GLY A 228 2.75 -18.84 4.40
C GLY A 228 2.63 -19.92 5.47
N ALA A 229 3.21 -19.71 6.66
CA ALA A 229 3.20 -20.68 7.74
C ALA A 229 1.83 -20.76 8.46
N TYR A 230 1.14 -19.63 8.58
CA TYR A 230 -0.14 -19.55 9.30
C TYR A 230 -1.33 -19.14 8.43
N TYR A 231 -1.13 -18.92 7.13
CA TYR A 231 -2.22 -18.52 6.24
C TYR A 231 -3.33 -19.55 6.21
N LEU A 232 -4.56 -19.10 6.45
CA LEU A 232 -5.75 -19.94 6.33
C LEU A 232 -6.24 -19.92 4.87
N GLU A 233 -6.05 -21.03 4.16
CA GLU A 233 -6.55 -21.21 2.80
C GLU A 233 -8.08 -21.38 2.83
N THR A 234 -8.80 -20.32 2.55
CA THR A 234 -10.27 -20.28 2.49
C THR A 234 -10.79 -20.75 1.12
N ASP A 235 -12.11 -20.95 1.00
CA ASP A 235 -12.72 -21.28 -0.29
C ASP A 235 -12.48 -20.16 -1.33
N GLU A 236 -12.54 -18.90 -0.90
CA GLU A 236 -12.26 -17.75 -1.75
C GLU A 236 -10.84 -17.81 -2.31
N TYR A 237 -9.86 -18.23 -1.49
CA TYR A 237 -8.49 -18.44 -1.94
C TYR A 237 -8.40 -19.60 -2.95
N GLN A 238 -9.02 -20.74 -2.66
CA GLN A 238 -8.96 -21.92 -3.53
C GLN A 238 -9.59 -21.64 -4.91
N ARG A 239 -10.74 -20.97 -4.92
CA ARG A 239 -11.40 -20.54 -6.16
C ARG A 239 -10.57 -19.55 -6.96
N THR A 240 -9.94 -18.59 -6.25
CA THR A 240 -9.03 -17.63 -6.90
C THR A 240 -7.82 -18.35 -7.51
N ARG A 241 -7.24 -19.31 -6.79
CA ARG A 241 -6.10 -20.11 -7.26
C ARG A 241 -6.42 -20.98 -8.48
N ARG A 242 -7.67 -21.42 -8.62
CA ARG A 242 -8.15 -22.16 -9.82
C ARG A 242 -8.48 -21.24 -11.01
N GLY A 243 -8.32 -19.93 -10.86
CA GLY A 243 -8.64 -18.97 -11.92
C GLY A 243 -10.15 -18.71 -12.11
N GLU A 244 -11.00 -19.15 -11.16
CA GLU A 244 -12.44 -18.96 -11.22
C GLU A 244 -12.87 -17.53 -10.87
N ILE A 245 -11.99 -16.77 -10.21
CA ILE A 245 -12.27 -15.44 -9.65
C ILE A 245 -11.41 -14.40 -10.33
N ASN A 246 -12.05 -13.37 -10.88
CA ASN A 246 -11.38 -12.23 -11.49
C ASN A 246 -11.30 -11.01 -10.56
N VAL A 247 -12.20 -10.92 -9.58
CA VAL A 247 -12.23 -9.80 -8.64
C VAL A 247 -12.36 -10.30 -7.21
N VAL A 248 -11.39 -9.94 -6.38
CA VAL A 248 -11.42 -10.20 -4.93
C VAL A 248 -11.78 -8.92 -4.21
N VAL A 249 -12.91 -8.93 -3.53
CA VAL A 249 -13.50 -7.78 -2.85
C VAL A 249 -13.43 -7.95 -1.35
N GLY A 250 -13.18 -6.88 -0.61
CA GLY A 250 -13.21 -6.95 0.86
C GLY A 250 -13.03 -5.59 1.50
N ARG A 251 -13.40 -5.46 2.77
CA ARG A 251 -13.20 -4.24 3.55
C ARG A 251 -11.70 -3.97 3.75
N LYS A 252 -11.34 -2.76 4.18
CA LYS A 252 -9.97 -2.48 4.65
C LYS A 252 -9.65 -3.44 5.81
N GLY A 253 -8.47 -4.08 5.78
CA GLY A 253 -8.07 -5.07 6.78
C GLY A 253 -8.65 -6.48 6.59
N SER A 254 -9.44 -6.75 5.55
CA SER A 254 -10.01 -8.08 5.30
C SER A 254 -9.03 -9.14 4.77
N GLY A 255 -7.73 -8.84 4.68
CA GLY A 255 -6.72 -9.79 4.22
C GLY A 255 -6.55 -9.90 2.71
N LYS A 256 -7.02 -8.93 1.91
CA LYS A 256 -6.79 -8.91 0.44
C LYS A 256 -5.32 -9.04 0.08
N THR A 257 -4.47 -8.21 0.70
CA THR A 257 -3.02 -8.25 0.48
C THR A 257 -2.39 -9.57 0.97
N ALA A 258 -2.93 -10.18 2.03
CA ALA A 258 -2.51 -11.50 2.48
C ALA A 258 -2.83 -12.58 1.44
N LEU A 259 -4.05 -12.59 0.90
CA LEU A 259 -4.46 -13.50 -0.17
C LEU A 259 -3.61 -13.29 -1.42
N PHE A 260 -3.42 -12.03 -1.85
CA PHE A 260 -2.56 -11.68 -2.97
C PHE A 260 -1.14 -12.24 -2.78
N ALA A 261 -0.53 -12.00 -1.63
CA ALA A 261 0.84 -12.41 -1.36
C ALA A 261 0.98 -13.94 -1.29
N HIS A 262 0.04 -14.61 -0.62
CA HIS A 262 0.05 -16.07 -0.52
C HIS A 262 -0.18 -16.73 -1.87
N LEU A 263 -1.16 -16.26 -2.66
CA LEU A 263 -1.42 -16.71 -4.03
C LEU A 263 -0.19 -16.53 -4.90
N ARG A 264 0.37 -15.32 -4.95
CA ARG A 264 1.59 -15.01 -5.72
C ARG A 264 2.73 -15.95 -5.38
N ASN A 265 3.00 -16.16 -4.09
CA ASN A 265 4.10 -17.01 -3.64
C ASN A 265 3.87 -18.47 -4.02
N LYS A 266 2.65 -18.98 -3.91
CA LYS A 266 2.30 -20.34 -4.32
C LYS A 266 2.42 -20.55 -5.84
N LEU A 267 1.98 -19.57 -6.63
CA LEU A 267 2.07 -19.62 -8.09
C LEU A 267 3.54 -19.58 -8.57
N ARG A 268 4.41 -18.82 -7.89
CA ARG A 268 5.84 -18.71 -8.16
C ARG A 268 6.62 -20.01 -7.88
N ASN A 269 6.08 -20.92 -7.09
CA ASN A 269 6.70 -22.23 -6.82
C ASN A 269 6.83 -23.07 -8.12
N ASN A 270 5.90 -22.89 -9.07
CA ASN A 270 6.07 -23.45 -10.40
C ASN A 270 6.90 -22.50 -11.27
N ARG A 271 8.13 -22.88 -11.56
CA ARG A 271 9.06 -22.07 -12.37
C ARG A 271 8.60 -21.83 -13.81
N ALA A 272 7.70 -22.66 -14.34
CA ALA A 272 7.13 -22.47 -15.67
C ALA A 272 6.13 -21.29 -15.71
N ASN A 273 5.53 -20.92 -14.59
CA ASN A 273 4.53 -19.86 -14.53
C ASN A 273 5.16 -18.46 -14.68
N ILE A 274 4.48 -17.57 -15.36
CA ILE A 274 4.82 -16.13 -15.44
C ILE A 274 3.86 -15.37 -14.51
N ILE A 275 4.39 -14.75 -13.47
CA ILE A 275 3.58 -14.03 -12.46
C ILE A 275 3.93 -12.55 -12.50
N ILE A 276 2.95 -11.76 -12.90
CA ILE A 276 3.04 -10.31 -13.02
C ILE A 276 2.27 -9.71 -11.85
N ASP A 277 2.97 -9.12 -10.92
CA ASP A 277 2.40 -8.46 -9.74
C ASP A 277 2.45 -6.95 -9.90
N LEU A 278 1.28 -6.36 -10.12
CA LEU A 278 1.10 -4.95 -10.40
C LEU A 278 0.51 -4.24 -9.18
N LYS A 279 1.26 -3.31 -8.64
CA LYS A 279 0.86 -2.46 -7.50
C LYS A 279 1.03 -0.99 -7.88
N PRO A 280 0.14 -0.45 -8.68
CA PRO A 280 0.23 0.94 -9.07
C PRO A 280 0.09 1.84 -7.84
N GLN A 281 0.87 2.91 -7.79
CA GLN A 281 0.73 3.90 -6.74
C GLN A 281 -0.35 4.91 -7.14
N SER A 282 -1.17 5.33 -6.18
CA SER A 282 -2.34 6.19 -6.41
C SER A 282 -2.03 7.50 -7.15
N TYR A 283 -0.85 8.09 -6.92
CA TYR A 283 -0.48 9.35 -7.58
C TYR A 283 -0.23 9.17 -9.08
N GLN A 284 0.15 7.99 -9.52
CA GLN A 284 0.43 7.70 -10.93
C GLN A 284 -0.85 7.46 -11.71
N LEU A 285 -1.83 6.79 -11.09
CA LEU A 285 -3.17 6.72 -11.64
C LEU A 285 -3.77 8.12 -11.75
N LYS A 286 -3.49 9.00 -10.78
CA LYS A 286 -3.88 10.40 -10.83
C LYS A 286 -3.15 11.16 -11.93
N LYS A 287 -1.83 10.97 -12.10
CA LYS A 287 -1.05 11.59 -13.18
C LYS A 287 -1.52 11.11 -14.55
N LEU A 288 -1.79 9.80 -14.70
CA LEU A 288 -2.39 9.25 -15.92
C LEU A 288 -3.71 9.95 -16.26
N LYS A 289 -4.58 10.13 -15.26
CA LYS A 289 -5.83 10.84 -15.38
C LYS A 289 -5.61 12.27 -15.86
N ASP A 290 -4.77 13.02 -15.15
CA ASP A 290 -4.56 14.45 -15.41
C ASP A 290 -3.85 14.69 -16.77
N SER A 291 -2.99 13.76 -17.20
CA SER A 291 -2.23 13.89 -18.45
C SER A 291 -2.98 13.40 -19.69
N ILE A 292 -3.69 12.27 -19.60
CA ILE A 292 -4.29 11.63 -20.79
C ILE A 292 -5.75 12.05 -20.99
N LEU A 293 -6.54 12.16 -19.91
CA LEU A 293 -7.97 12.47 -20.03
C LEU A 293 -8.22 13.88 -20.60
N THR A 294 -7.29 14.81 -20.41
CA THR A 294 -7.40 16.17 -20.92
C THR A 294 -7.48 16.24 -22.45
N TYR A 295 -6.87 15.26 -23.15
CA TYR A 295 -6.88 15.19 -24.61
C TYR A 295 -8.11 14.51 -25.20
N LEU A 296 -9.01 13.98 -24.36
CA LEU A 296 -10.11 13.11 -24.77
C LEU A 296 -11.47 13.76 -24.66
N SER A 297 -12.32 13.52 -25.66
CA SER A 297 -13.75 13.81 -25.56
C SER A 297 -14.47 12.77 -24.69
N ASP A 298 -15.53 13.15 -23.98
CA ASP A 298 -16.26 12.30 -23.05
C ASP A 298 -16.74 10.96 -23.66
N GLY A 299 -17.06 10.92 -24.94
CA GLY A 299 -17.53 9.72 -25.63
C GLY A 299 -16.45 8.69 -25.97
N SER A 300 -15.17 9.10 -26.03
CA SER A 300 -14.04 8.25 -26.45
C SER A 300 -13.15 7.78 -25.29
N GLN A 301 -13.33 8.37 -24.11
CA GLN A 301 -12.48 8.14 -22.94
C GLN A 301 -12.37 6.67 -22.56
N SER A 302 -13.49 5.95 -22.43
CA SER A 302 -13.49 4.56 -21.99
C SER A 302 -12.71 3.65 -22.93
N HIS A 303 -12.93 3.79 -24.25
CA HIS A 303 -12.25 2.96 -25.26
C HIS A 303 -10.74 3.20 -25.29
N LEU A 304 -10.33 4.46 -25.21
CA LEU A 304 -8.91 4.81 -25.21
C LEU A 304 -8.17 4.31 -23.98
N ILE A 305 -8.77 4.53 -22.79
CA ILE A 305 -8.14 4.10 -21.55
C ILE A 305 -8.04 2.58 -21.50
N THR A 306 -9.04 1.85 -22.03
CA THR A 306 -8.97 0.39 -22.16
C THR A 306 -7.83 -0.02 -23.09
N ALA A 307 -7.73 0.56 -24.28
CA ALA A 307 -6.64 0.29 -25.22
C ALA A 307 -5.26 0.63 -24.63
N PHE A 308 -5.16 1.73 -23.88
CA PHE A 308 -3.95 2.11 -23.17
C PHE A 308 -3.55 1.06 -22.10
N TRP A 309 -4.52 0.56 -21.33
CA TRP A 309 -4.26 -0.49 -20.36
C TRP A 309 -3.87 -1.81 -21.02
N GLU A 310 -4.51 -2.19 -22.12
CA GLU A 310 -4.10 -3.38 -22.89
C GLU A 310 -2.64 -3.28 -23.32
N TYR A 311 -2.23 -2.11 -23.83
CA TYR A 311 -0.85 -1.84 -24.20
C TYR A 311 0.12 -2.02 -23.03
N ILE A 312 -0.18 -1.37 -21.91
CA ILE A 312 0.62 -1.51 -20.67
C ILE A 312 0.73 -2.97 -20.26
N LEU A 313 -0.37 -3.72 -20.30
CA LEU A 313 -0.36 -5.12 -19.88
C LEU A 313 0.55 -5.97 -20.77
N TYR A 314 0.54 -5.78 -22.08
CA TYR A 314 1.46 -6.48 -22.98
C TYR A 314 2.92 -6.08 -22.70
N LEU A 315 3.20 -4.82 -22.44
CA LEU A 315 4.55 -4.37 -22.06
C LEU A 315 5.01 -4.98 -20.74
N GLU A 316 4.14 -5.05 -19.73
CA GLU A 316 4.48 -5.66 -18.44
C GLU A 316 4.65 -7.18 -18.54
N ILE A 317 3.89 -7.84 -19.42
CA ILE A 317 4.10 -9.26 -19.74
C ILE A 317 5.48 -9.46 -20.38
N ALA A 318 5.83 -8.66 -21.39
CA ALA A 318 7.13 -8.70 -22.05
C ALA A 318 8.27 -8.44 -21.05
N TYR A 319 8.15 -7.36 -20.26
CA TYR A 319 9.13 -7.02 -19.23
C TYR A 319 9.33 -8.18 -18.25
N LYS A 320 8.24 -8.79 -17.78
CA LYS A 320 8.32 -9.88 -16.81
C LYS A 320 8.94 -11.15 -17.37
N ILE A 321 8.71 -11.43 -18.64
CA ILE A 321 9.39 -12.52 -19.35
C ILE A 321 10.88 -12.23 -19.39
N LEU A 322 11.28 -11.03 -19.83
CA LEU A 322 12.67 -10.65 -19.97
C LEU A 322 13.41 -10.66 -18.63
N GLU A 323 12.79 -10.10 -17.58
CA GLU A 323 13.34 -10.10 -16.22
C GLU A 323 13.53 -11.52 -15.67
N LYS A 324 12.50 -12.35 -15.80
CA LYS A 324 12.48 -13.66 -15.17
C LYS A 324 13.42 -14.66 -15.83
N ASP A 325 13.44 -14.64 -17.14
CA ASP A 325 14.15 -15.64 -17.92
C ASP A 325 15.52 -15.16 -18.46
N GLU A 326 15.99 -14.00 -17.99
CA GLU A 326 17.28 -13.42 -18.36
C GLU A 326 18.44 -14.42 -18.28
N MET A 327 18.47 -15.25 -17.24
CA MET A 327 19.52 -16.27 -17.06
C MET A 327 19.09 -17.66 -17.54
N THR A 328 17.79 -17.88 -17.67
CA THR A 328 17.24 -19.22 -17.95
C THR A 328 17.23 -19.52 -19.45
N HIS A 329 17.03 -18.50 -20.29
CA HIS A 329 16.95 -18.67 -21.75
C HIS A 329 18.24 -19.20 -22.37
N VAL A 330 19.42 -18.87 -21.78
CA VAL A 330 20.73 -19.26 -22.28
C VAL A 330 20.88 -20.78 -22.32
N ASN A 331 20.25 -21.51 -21.41
CA ASN A 331 20.34 -22.96 -21.29
C ASN A 331 19.21 -23.70 -22.03
N ASN A 332 18.32 -23.00 -22.71
CA ASN A 332 17.18 -23.57 -23.41
C ASN A 332 17.13 -23.07 -24.86
N HIS A 333 17.57 -23.88 -25.79
CA HIS A 333 17.67 -23.51 -27.21
C HIS A 333 16.33 -23.05 -27.81
N HIS A 334 15.22 -23.65 -27.39
CA HIS A 334 13.89 -23.27 -27.86
C HIS A 334 13.45 -21.87 -27.38
N LEU A 335 13.85 -21.47 -26.16
CA LEU A 335 13.53 -20.17 -25.62
C LEU A 335 14.49 -19.10 -26.09
N TYR A 336 15.73 -19.48 -26.42
CA TYR A 336 16.81 -18.54 -26.76
C TYR A 336 16.46 -17.64 -27.94
N GLU A 337 15.96 -18.20 -29.02
CA GLU A 337 15.61 -17.41 -30.22
C GLU A 337 14.44 -16.48 -29.96
N ILE A 338 13.35 -16.99 -29.38
CA ILE A 338 12.14 -16.20 -29.11
C ILE A 338 12.43 -15.14 -28.05
N TYR A 339 13.27 -15.45 -27.05
CA TYR A 339 13.69 -14.48 -26.04
C TYR A 339 14.46 -13.30 -26.66
N ASN A 340 15.43 -13.59 -27.52
CA ASN A 340 16.21 -12.55 -28.18
C ASN A 340 15.37 -11.73 -29.17
N GLU A 341 14.39 -12.34 -29.81
CA GLU A 341 13.42 -11.63 -30.64
C GLU A 341 12.57 -10.69 -29.81
N LEU A 342 12.03 -11.18 -28.67
CA LEU A 342 11.28 -10.36 -27.71
C LEU A 342 12.12 -9.20 -27.17
N TYR A 343 13.36 -9.47 -26.79
CA TYR A 343 14.28 -8.46 -26.29
C TYR A 343 14.55 -7.36 -27.31
N ARG A 344 14.76 -7.72 -28.58
CA ARG A 344 14.96 -6.73 -29.66
C ARG A 344 13.69 -5.90 -29.92
N ALA A 345 12.52 -6.55 -29.99
CA ALA A 345 11.25 -5.88 -30.19
C ALA A 345 10.92 -4.92 -29.03
N TYR A 346 11.16 -5.35 -27.79
CA TYR A 346 10.95 -4.52 -26.62
C TYR A 346 11.87 -3.31 -26.60
N ARG A 347 13.15 -3.45 -26.93
CA ARG A 347 14.10 -2.34 -27.03
C ARG A 347 13.85 -1.41 -28.21
N ALA A 348 13.41 -1.93 -29.35
CA ALA A 348 13.10 -1.11 -30.51
C ALA A 348 11.99 -0.08 -30.22
N GLY A 349 11.05 -0.43 -29.34
CA GLY A 349 10.01 0.48 -28.84
C GLY A 349 10.50 1.52 -27.82
N ASP A 350 11.81 1.55 -27.51
CA ASP A 350 12.41 2.44 -26.49
C ASP A 350 11.70 2.38 -25.14
N HIS A 351 11.30 1.15 -24.74
CA HIS A 351 10.65 0.91 -23.47
C HIS A 351 11.68 0.86 -22.34
N SER A 352 11.32 1.45 -21.18
CA SER A 352 12.22 1.49 -20.03
C SER A 352 12.35 0.10 -19.42
N GLU A 353 13.56 -0.43 -19.36
CA GLU A 353 13.89 -1.68 -18.67
C GLU A 353 14.16 -1.45 -17.17
N GLN A 354 14.27 -0.19 -16.73
CA GLN A 354 14.59 0.16 -15.36
C GLN A 354 13.39 0.75 -14.62
N GLY A 355 13.38 0.54 -13.32
CA GLY A 355 12.35 1.07 -12.46
C GLY A 355 11.26 0.06 -12.07
N ASP A 356 10.37 0.49 -11.20
CA ASP A 356 9.18 -0.27 -10.85
C ASP A 356 8.06 -0.07 -11.88
N PHE A 357 6.99 -0.86 -11.76
CA PHE A 357 5.81 -0.71 -12.64
C PHE A 357 5.32 0.73 -12.73
N SER A 358 5.41 1.43 -11.66
CA SER A 358 4.94 2.79 -11.53
C SER A 358 5.77 3.78 -12.33
N GLU A 359 7.09 3.62 -12.33
CA GLU A 359 8.00 4.45 -13.13
C GLU A 359 7.80 4.18 -14.62
N ARG A 360 7.64 2.91 -15.01
CA ARG A 360 7.36 2.54 -16.42
C ARG A 360 6.03 3.11 -16.90
N LEU A 361 4.98 3.04 -16.07
CA LEU A 361 3.67 3.64 -16.35
C LEU A 361 3.77 5.16 -16.56
N ALA A 362 4.53 5.85 -15.70
CA ALA A 362 4.72 7.29 -15.81
C ALA A 362 5.48 7.68 -17.09
N ASN A 363 6.55 6.93 -17.40
CA ASN A 363 7.35 7.16 -18.61
C ASN A 363 6.53 6.94 -19.88
N LEU A 364 5.73 5.89 -19.93
CA LEU A 364 4.85 5.61 -21.06
C LEU A 364 3.78 6.70 -21.21
N SER A 365 3.18 7.14 -20.12
CA SER A 365 2.19 8.21 -20.13
C SER A 365 2.77 9.51 -20.70
N ASN A 366 4.00 9.87 -20.31
CA ASN A 366 4.69 11.04 -20.83
C ASN A 366 4.97 10.90 -22.34
N LYS A 367 5.47 9.74 -22.81
CA LYS A 367 5.71 9.48 -24.23
C LYS A 367 4.44 9.58 -25.09
N ILE A 368 3.31 9.13 -24.59
CA ILE A 368 2.03 9.23 -25.29
C ILE A 368 1.61 10.69 -25.40
N VAL A 369 1.75 11.47 -24.33
CA VAL A 369 1.48 12.92 -24.36
C VAL A 369 2.38 13.63 -25.35
N GLU A 370 3.68 13.35 -25.34
CA GLU A 370 4.64 13.92 -26.32
C GLU A 370 4.25 13.59 -27.78
N ARG A 371 3.76 12.37 -28.03
CA ARG A 371 3.25 11.99 -29.37
C ARG A 371 1.98 12.76 -29.75
N PHE A 372 1.08 13.02 -28.80
CA PHE A 372 -0.10 13.84 -29.03
C PHE A 372 0.29 15.30 -29.38
N GLU A 373 1.22 15.86 -28.63
CA GLU A 373 1.74 17.22 -28.86
C GLU A 373 2.47 17.32 -30.22
N ALA A 374 3.33 16.35 -30.53
CA ALA A 374 4.04 16.30 -31.81
C ALA A 374 3.10 16.14 -33.01
N ALA A 375 1.98 15.46 -32.84
CA ALA A 375 0.93 15.34 -33.87
C ALA A 375 0.03 16.58 -33.96
N GLY A 376 0.26 17.63 -33.16
CA GLY A 376 -0.52 18.84 -33.13
C GLY A 376 -1.96 18.67 -32.67
N ILE A 377 -2.23 17.65 -31.84
CA ILE A 377 -3.55 17.32 -31.37
C ILE A 377 -3.93 18.27 -30.22
N LYS A 378 -5.02 18.98 -30.41
CA LYS A 378 -5.56 19.89 -29.39
C LYS A 378 -6.36 19.09 -28.35
N GLU A 379 -6.41 19.61 -27.12
CA GLU A 379 -7.22 19.06 -26.05
C GLU A 379 -8.68 18.82 -26.50
N GLY A 380 -9.21 17.65 -26.21
CA GLY A 380 -10.59 17.26 -26.56
C GLY A 380 -10.85 16.88 -28.01
N ALA A 381 -9.85 16.83 -28.90
CA ALA A 381 -10.04 16.68 -30.36
C ALA A 381 -9.79 15.25 -30.91
N LEU A 382 -9.40 14.28 -30.08
CA LEU A 382 -9.05 12.92 -30.54
C LEU A 382 -10.28 12.09 -30.93
N SER A 383 -10.27 11.58 -32.15
CA SER A 383 -11.22 10.56 -32.62
C SER A 383 -10.75 9.14 -32.24
N ASN A 384 -11.68 8.19 -32.10
CA ASN A 384 -11.38 6.80 -31.76
C ASN A 384 -10.35 6.14 -32.72
N ASN A 385 -10.39 6.48 -34.01
CA ASN A 385 -9.46 5.93 -35.01
C ASN A 385 -8.04 6.45 -34.83
N GLN A 386 -7.85 7.75 -34.60
CA GLN A 386 -6.54 8.36 -34.34
C GLN A 386 -5.90 7.81 -33.06
N ILE A 387 -6.72 7.59 -32.06
CA ILE A 387 -6.32 6.97 -30.79
C ILE A 387 -5.79 5.57 -31.00
N THR A 388 -6.56 4.74 -31.70
CA THR A 388 -6.19 3.37 -32.01
C THR A 388 -4.88 3.33 -32.79
N GLU A 389 -4.70 4.22 -33.75
CA GLU A 389 -3.50 4.32 -34.56
C GLU A 389 -2.26 4.74 -33.76
N ILE A 390 -2.40 5.65 -32.80
CA ILE A 390 -1.30 6.13 -31.94
C ILE A 390 -0.92 5.12 -30.85
N VAL A 391 -1.93 4.46 -30.24
CA VAL A 391 -1.72 3.47 -29.18
C VAL A 391 -1.29 2.12 -29.76
N TYR A 392 -1.86 1.72 -30.90
CA TYR A 392 -1.54 0.45 -31.57
C TYR A 392 -0.60 0.66 -32.79
N SER A 393 0.32 1.62 -32.73
CA SER A 393 1.38 1.74 -33.74
C SER A 393 2.03 0.34 -33.98
N HIS A 394 2.59 0.12 -35.15
CA HIS A 394 3.03 -1.20 -35.68
C HIS A 394 3.77 -2.09 -34.69
N ASP A 395 4.46 -1.49 -33.71
CA ASP A 395 5.31 -2.20 -32.74
C ASP A 395 4.55 -3.15 -31.79
N ILE A 396 3.26 -2.86 -31.49
CA ILE A 396 2.49 -3.67 -30.54
C ILE A 396 2.05 -5.00 -31.14
N LYS A 397 1.67 -5.00 -32.41
CA LYS A 397 1.19 -6.22 -33.06
C LYS A 397 2.32 -7.28 -33.11
N GLU A 398 3.50 -6.84 -33.50
CA GLU A 398 4.69 -7.69 -33.52
C GLU A 398 5.05 -8.18 -32.10
N LEU A 399 5.09 -7.26 -31.12
CA LEU A 399 5.37 -7.58 -29.73
C LEU A 399 4.36 -8.60 -29.18
N LYS A 400 3.07 -8.41 -29.47
CA LYS A 400 1.99 -9.33 -29.06
C LYS A 400 2.19 -10.74 -29.65
N GLU A 401 2.51 -10.84 -30.93
CA GLU A 401 2.76 -12.13 -31.60
C GLU A 401 3.98 -12.85 -30.99
N ILE A 402 5.05 -12.14 -30.67
CA ILE A 402 6.23 -12.72 -30.01
C ILE A 402 5.89 -13.18 -28.59
N ILE A 403 5.18 -12.36 -27.81
CA ILE A 403 4.72 -12.72 -26.47
C ILE A 403 3.88 -13.99 -26.52
N MET A 404 2.95 -14.10 -27.45
CA MET A 404 2.10 -15.29 -27.59
C MET A 404 2.91 -16.54 -27.89
N ARG A 405 3.87 -16.49 -28.80
CA ARG A 405 4.79 -17.60 -29.10
C ARG A 405 5.61 -18.00 -27.87
N TYR A 406 6.05 -17.00 -27.09
CA TYR A 406 6.82 -17.24 -25.87
C TYR A 406 5.98 -17.91 -24.77
N LEU A 407 4.79 -17.39 -24.52
CA LEU A 407 3.88 -17.91 -23.48
C LEU A 407 3.35 -19.31 -23.82
N ALA A 408 3.22 -19.66 -25.10
CA ALA A 408 2.80 -21.00 -25.54
C ALA A 408 3.74 -22.13 -25.08
N VAL A 409 5.00 -21.81 -24.78
CA VAL A 409 5.98 -22.78 -24.25
C VAL A 409 6.22 -22.65 -22.74
N LYS A 410 5.42 -21.82 -22.07
CA LYS A 410 5.45 -21.62 -20.62
C LYS A 410 4.26 -22.31 -19.94
N GLY A 411 4.19 -22.18 -18.63
CA GLY A 411 3.03 -22.60 -17.86
C GLY A 411 1.97 -21.48 -17.82
N GLN A 412 1.27 -21.41 -16.71
CA GLN A 412 0.23 -20.39 -16.52
C GLN A 412 0.82 -19.00 -16.41
N THR A 413 0.11 -18.04 -16.98
CA THR A 413 0.41 -16.61 -16.83
C THR A 413 -0.62 -15.98 -15.90
N TRP A 414 -0.17 -15.25 -14.90
CA TRP A 414 -1.04 -14.59 -13.92
C TRP A 414 -0.72 -13.11 -13.83
N ILE A 415 -1.77 -12.28 -13.91
CA ILE A 415 -1.69 -10.84 -13.67
C ILE A 415 -2.45 -10.54 -12.39
N LEU A 416 -1.75 -10.10 -11.37
CA LEU A 416 -2.30 -9.81 -10.05
C LEU A 416 -2.22 -8.32 -9.77
N PHE A 417 -3.36 -7.67 -9.53
CA PHE A 417 -3.43 -6.26 -9.19
C PHE A 417 -3.79 -6.06 -7.72
N ASP A 418 -2.96 -5.36 -6.98
CA ASP A 418 -3.22 -4.99 -5.59
C ASP A 418 -3.02 -3.47 -5.39
N ASN A 419 -3.67 -2.90 -4.39
CA ASN A 419 -3.52 -1.49 -4.01
C ASN A 419 -4.01 -0.46 -5.07
N LEU A 420 -4.90 -0.83 -5.96
CA LEU A 420 -5.48 0.09 -6.95
C LEU A 420 -6.21 1.28 -6.32
N ASP A 421 -6.72 1.09 -5.13
CA ASP A 421 -7.51 2.03 -4.35
C ASP A 421 -6.75 2.66 -3.18
N LYS A 422 -5.44 2.43 -3.09
CA LYS A 422 -4.60 2.99 -2.04
C LYS A 422 -4.49 4.52 -2.20
N GLY A 423 -4.81 5.25 -1.12
CA GLY A 423 -4.75 6.71 -1.11
C GLY A 423 -6.02 7.41 -1.64
N TRP A 424 -7.04 6.67 -2.05
CA TRP A 424 -8.33 7.27 -2.39
C TRP A 424 -9.12 7.61 -1.15
N ALA A 425 -9.60 8.85 -1.09
CA ALA A 425 -10.49 9.28 -0.01
C ALA A 425 -11.81 8.52 -0.09
N THR A 426 -12.38 8.14 1.05
CA THR A 426 -13.70 7.51 1.16
C THR A 426 -14.83 8.42 0.66
N ALA A 427 -14.60 9.74 0.68
CA ALA A 427 -15.51 10.75 0.12
C ALA A 427 -14.72 11.53 -0.94
N GLY A 428 -15.08 11.39 -2.23
CA GLY A 428 -14.48 12.18 -3.31
C GLY A 428 -13.79 11.36 -4.41
N ILE A 429 -14.15 10.09 -4.58
CA ILE A 429 -13.76 9.31 -5.77
C ILE A 429 -14.45 9.93 -6.99
N SER A 430 -13.67 10.41 -7.94
CA SER A 430 -14.20 11.05 -9.15
C SER A 430 -14.63 10.00 -10.18
N ASP A 431 -15.48 10.43 -11.13
CA ASP A 431 -15.91 9.61 -12.25
C ASP A 431 -14.75 9.09 -13.09
N ALA A 432 -13.74 9.92 -13.25
CA ALA A 432 -12.52 9.56 -13.95
C ALA A 432 -11.70 8.48 -13.23
N ASP A 433 -11.66 8.48 -11.89
CA ASP A 433 -10.97 7.42 -11.13
C ASP A 433 -11.69 6.07 -11.30
N ILE A 434 -13.02 6.09 -11.29
CA ILE A 434 -13.85 4.91 -11.55
C ILE A 434 -13.64 4.40 -12.98
N LEU A 435 -13.59 5.31 -13.95
CA LEU A 435 -13.35 5.00 -15.35
C LEU A 435 -11.99 4.31 -15.54
N ILE A 436 -10.93 4.80 -14.92
CA ILE A 436 -9.57 4.22 -15.01
C ILE A 436 -9.54 2.78 -14.49
N ILE A 437 -10.10 2.51 -13.31
CA ILE A 437 -10.12 1.13 -12.77
C ILE A 437 -11.02 0.22 -13.60
N ARG A 438 -12.17 0.71 -14.03
CA ARG A 438 -13.06 -0.06 -14.89
C ARG A 438 -12.36 -0.47 -16.18
N SER A 439 -11.76 0.50 -16.87
CA SER A 439 -11.04 0.25 -18.11
C SER A 439 -9.85 -0.71 -17.91
N LEU A 440 -9.17 -0.68 -16.75
CA LEU A 440 -8.14 -1.65 -16.40
C LEU A 440 -8.70 -3.08 -16.32
N ILE A 441 -9.83 -3.24 -15.65
CA ILE A 441 -10.47 -4.56 -15.51
C ILE A 441 -10.95 -5.07 -16.87
N ASP A 442 -11.54 -4.20 -17.68
CA ASP A 442 -11.99 -4.53 -19.04
C ASP A 442 -10.78 -4.92 -19.92
N ALA A 443 -9.67 -4.15 -19.88
CA ALA A 443 -8.45 -4.45 -20.60
C ALA A 443 -7.83 -5.80 -20.18
N ALA A 444 -7.76 -6.07 -18.88
CA ALA A 444 -7.24 -7.34 -18.37
C ALA A 444 -8.05 -8.54 -18.86
N ARG A 445 -9.36 -8.38 -19.01
CA ARG A 445 -10.25 -9.39 -19.58
C ARG A 445 -10.03 -9.59 -21.08
N GLU A 446 -9.90 -8.50 -21.84
CA GLU A 446 -9.67 -8.63 -23.28
C GLU A 446 -8.31 -9.29 -23.53
N VAL A 447 -7.26 -8.93 -22.80
CA VAL A 447 -5.95 -9.61 -22.87
C VAL A 447 -6.09 -11.11 -22.51
N GLN A 448 -6.81 -11.43 -21.43
CA GLN A 448 -7.07 -12.81 -21.03
C GLN A 448 -7.80 -13.59 -22.13
N LYS A 449 -8.86 -13.02 -22.69
CA LYS A 449 -9.66 -13.63 -23.74
C LYS A 449 -8.88 -13.82 -25.03
N ASP A 450 -8.06 -12.83 -25.39
CA ASP A 450 -7.20 -12.90 -26.56
C ASP A 450 -6.19 -14.03 -26.46
N LEU A 451 -5.49 -14.16 -25.33
CA LEU A 451 -4.49 -15.20 -25.11
C LEU A 451 -5.12 -16.59 -24.99
N ASN A 452 -6.25 -16.71 -24.30
CA ASN A 452 -6.97 -17.98 -24.14
C ASN A 452 -7.49 -18.53 -25.48
N ARG A 453 -7.75 -17.69 -26.51
CA ARG A 453 -8.10 -18.15 -27.87
C ARG A 453 -6.96 -18.91 -28.56
N PHE A 454 -5.74 -18.76 -28.08
CA PHE A 454 -4.55 -19.44 -28.59
C PHE A 454 -4.04 -20.51 -27.63
N ASP A 455 -4.91 -21.03 -26.77
CA ASP A 455 -4.61 -22.06 -25.76
C ASP A 455 -3.53 -21.64 -24.76
N ILE A 456 -3.34 -20.33 -24.56
CA ILE A 456 -2.43 -19.78 -23.55
C ILE A 456 -3.22 -19.48 -22.29
N GLU A 457 -2.96 -20.21 -21.20
CA GLU A 457 -3.64 -20.01 -19.93
C GLU A 457 -3.20 -18.70 -19.27
N LEU A 458 -4.04 -17.67 -19.39
CA LEU A 458 -3.85 -16.42 -18.67
C LEU A 458 -5.02 -16.18 -17.72
N TYR A 459 -4.69 -15.81 -16.49
CA TYR A 459 -5.63 -15.44 -15.45
C TYR A 459 -5.31 -14.04 -14.93
N SER A 460 -6.35 -13.23 -14.72
CA SER A 460 -6.22 -11.90 -14.12
C SER A 460 -7.06 -11.80 -12.86
N VAL A 461 -6.47 -11.27 -11.79
CA VAL A 461 -7.17 -11.08 -10.50
C VAL A 461 -6.93 -9.67 -9.98
N VAL A 462 -8.01 -8.96 -9.71
CA VAL A 462 -8.01 -7.60 -9.18
C VAL A 462 -8.47 -7.62 -7.74
N PHE A 463 -7.63 -7.11 -6.83
CA PHE A 463 -7.92 -6.97 -5.41
C PHE A 463 -8.36 -5.53 -5.14
N ILE A 464 -9.61 -5.35 -4.71
CA ILE A 464 -10.23 -4.03 -4.58
C ILE A 464 -11.06 -3.92 -3.30
N ARG A 465 -11.23 -2.70 -2.78
CA ARG A 465 -12.10 -2.43 -1.64
C ARG A 465 -13.57 -2.56 -2.02
N ASN A 466 -14.39 -3.00 -1.06
CA ASN A 466 -15.81 -3.21 -1.29
C ASN A 466 -16.56 -1.91 -1.64
N ASP A 467 -16.21 -0.79 -1.02
CA ASP A 467 -16.82 0.51 -1.31
C ASP A 467 -16.50 0.98 -2.75
N VAL A 468 -15.26 0.81 -3.21
CA VAL A 468 -14.86 1.12 -4.59
C VAL A 468 -15.58 0.20 -5.58
N TYR A 469 -15.63 -1.11 -5.30
CA TYR A 469 -16.37 -2.06 -6.13
C TYR A 469 -17.85 -1.71 -6.28
N GLN A 470 -18.51 -1.29 -5.18
CA GLN A 470 -19.91 -0.86 -5.24
C GLN A 470 -20.12 0.37 -6.14
N LEU A 471 -19.14 1.29 -6.19
CA LEU A 471 -19.20 2.44 -7.10
C LEU A 471 -19.07 2.00 -8.58
N LEU A 472 -18.19 1.02 -8.87
CA LEU A 472 -18.06 0.45 -10.21
C LEU A 472 -19.38 -0.18 -10.68
N VAL A 473 -20.01 -1.00 -9.81
CA VAL A 473 -21.28 -1.69 -10.12
C VAL A 473 -22.44 -0.71 -10.32
N ARG A 474 -22.56 0.33 -9.50
CA ARG A 474 -23.66 1.32 -9.61
C ARG A 474 -23.66 2.06 -10.95
N ARG A 475 -22.50 2.20 -11.58
CA ARG A 475 -22.35 2.95 -12.83
C ARG A 475 -22.38 2.09 -14.08
N SER A 476 -22.40 0.78 -13.96
CA SER A 476 -22.45 -0.14 -15.09
C SER A 476 -23.21 -1.40 -14.72
N ALA A 477 -24.35 -1.64 -15.37
CA ALA A 477 -25.15 -2.85 -15.19
C ALA A 477 -24.40 -4.13 -15.56
N ASP A 478 -23.41 -4.05 -16.45
CA ASP A 478 -22.62 -5.19 -16.90
C ASP A 478 -21.50 -5.59 -15.94
N PHE A 479 -21.05 -4.66 -15.11
CA PHE A 479 -19.97 -4.91 -14.13
C PHE A 479 -20.38 -5.87 -12.99
N GLY A 480 -21.66 -6.08 -12.76
CA GLY A 480 -22.19 -7.01 -11.74
C GLY A 480 -22.16 -8.50 -12.12
N LYS A 481 -21.78 -8.84 -13.37
CA LYS A 481 -21.75 -10.22 -13.89
C LYS A 481 -20.39 -10.92 -13.66
N GLU A 482 -19.46 -10.27 -12.97
CA GLU A 482 -18.11 -10.79 -12.75
C GLU A 482 -18.09 -11.91 -11.72
N THR A 483 -17.20 -12.88 -11.96
CA THR A 483 -16.90 -13.90 -10.96
C THR A 483 -16.07 -13.25 -9.85
N ARG A 484 -16.71 -13.05 -8.72
CA ARG A 484 -16.10 -12.38 -7.56
C ARG A 484 -16.01 -13.29 -6.35
N ALA A 485 -14.99 -13.06 -5.53
CA ALA A 485 -14.91 -13.53 -4.16
C ALA A 485 -15.01 -12.34 -3.20
N THR A 486 -15.77 -12.48 -2.14
CA THR A 486 -15.85 -11.47 -1.08
C THR A 486 -15.15 -12.00 0.15
N LEU A 487 -14.06 -11.33 0.55
CA LEU A 487 -13.36 -11.66 1.79
C LEU A 487 -14.14 -11.08 2.97
N ASP A 488 -14.72 -11.98 3.76
CA ASP A 488 -15.44 -11.66 4.97
C ASP A 488 -14.99 -12.58 6.11
N TRP A 489 -14.78 -11.99 7.28
CA TRP A 489 -14.39 -12.67 8.51
C TRP A 489 -15.52 -12.67 9.54
N SER A 490 -16.77 -12.67 9.09
CA SER A 490 -17.94 -12.74 9.96
C SER A 490 -18.12 -14.12 10.62
N ASP A 491 -17.49 -15.16 10.07
CA ASP A 491 -17.52 -16.52 10.62
C ASP A 491 -16.55 -16.64 11.82
N PRO A 492 -17.06 -16.85 13.05
CA PRO A 492 -16.22 -16.99 14.24
C PRO A 492 -15.25 -18.18 14.19
N ASP A 493 -15.61 -19.25 13.48
CA ASP A 493 -14.77 -20.45 13.42
C ASP A 493 -13.56 -20.23 12.51
N ARG A 494 -13.73 -19.48 11.44
CA ARG A 494 -12.61 -19.03 10.59
C ARG A 494 -11.64 -18.14 11.37
N LEU A 495 -12.16 -17.23 12.21
CA LEU A 495 -11.33 -16.36 13.06
C LEU A 495 -10.57 -17.18 14.11
N ARG A 496 -11.23 -18.15 14.75
CA ARG A 496 -10.56 -19.05 15.72
C ARG A 496 -9.44 -19.85 15.07
N GLU A 497 -9.69 -20.42 13.90
CA GLU A 497 -8.67 -21.20 13.19
C GLU A 497 -7.49 -20.33 12.72
N MET A 498 -7.74 -19.10 12.29
CA MET A 498 -6.68 -18.15 11.97
C MET A 498 -5.81 -17.83 13.19
N LEU A 499 -6.43 -17.54 14.34
CA LEU A 499 -5.73 -17.29 15.59
C LEU A 499 -4.97 -18.54 16.06
N ARG A 500 -5.61 -19.71 16.01
CA ARG A 500 -4.97 -20.99 16.35
C ARG A 500 -3.70 -21.22 15.54
N ARG A 501 -3.72 -20.98 14.23
CA ARG A 501 -2.55 -21.12 13.37
C ARG A 501 -1.44 -20.15 13.75
N ARG A 502 -1.78 -18.90 14.05
CA ARG A 502 -0.80 -17.91 14.52
C ARG A 502 -0.16 -18.30 15.83
N ILE A 503 -0.93 -18.85 16.77
CA ILE A 503 -0.42 -19.33 18.06
C ILE A 503 0.54 -20.51 17.86
N ILE A 504 0.16 -21.51 17.07
CA ILE A 504 0.98 -22.71 16.84
C ILE A 504 2.28 -22.38 16.09
N THR A 505 2.28 -21.36 15.25
CA THR A 505 3.49 -20.94 14.51
C THR A 505 4.38 -19.98 15.31
N THR A 506 4.01 -19.64 16.55
CA THR A 506 4.87 -18.85 17.42
C THR A 506 5.97 -19.74 17.98
N ASP A 507 7.23 -19.40 17.72
CA ASP A 507 8.38 -20.17 18.18
C ASP A 507 8.42 -20.30 19.71
N GLY A 508 8.49 -21.52 20.21
CA GLY A 508 8.64 -21.85 21.62
C GLY A 508 7.33 -21.99 22.40
N ILE A 509 6.21 -22.20 21.74
CA ILE A 509 4.95 -22.68 22.32
C ILE A 509 4.69 -24.07 21.73
N ASP A 510 5.04 -25.10 22.50
CA ASP A 510 4.69 -26.50 22.23
C ASP A 510 3.30 -26.83 22.82
#